data_5434c586b17d1e664efe556697ef123b
#
_entry.id   5434c586b17d1e664efe556697ef123b
#
_cell.length_a   1.000
_cell.length_b   1.000
_cell.length_c   1.000
_cell.angle_alpha   90.00
_cell.angle_beta   90.00
_cell.angle_gamma   90.00
#
_symmetry.space_group_name_H-M   'P 1'
#
loop_
_entity.id
_entity.type
_entity.pdbx_description
1 polymer ?
#
loop_
_entity_poly.entity_id
_entity_poly.type
_entity_poly.pdbx_seq_one_letter_code
_entity_poly.pdbx_strand_id
1 'polypeptide(L)'
;MGNEEIKKANRKALPKFILLCIVGALIGGVAGYLVGANGIDTMSGDFKVVVSNYVELTAPWIMLAIAVIIPIVLVPYYRKAKKQLSQWDGEDEEVSDGVEEKLSIIQWVSSGALIISYFLIAASYSGGTAMFESVNNMIGLTVSIAAFLGIMAEVVIIQQKSVDCVKIMNPEKTASVYDMKFQKKWLETCDEAEKIIVGKCAFKAFNITNSMCSVLAVILAISALMFGIGFLPSFIVCLIWIVNMSIYCKECLKYSKVGNKIM
;
A
#
# COMPACT_ATOMS: atom_id res chain seq x y z
N MET A 1 10.60 12.63 -34.31
CA MET A 1 10.19 11.29 -34.80
C MET A 1 9.28 11.47 -36.01
N GLY A 2 9.67 10.96 -37.17
CA GLY A 2 8.87 11.05 -38.41
C GLY A 2 7.69 10.07 -38.35
N ASN A 3 6.63 10.36 -39.13
CA ASN A 3 5.43 9.49 -39.22
C ASN A 3 5.78 8.00 -39.55
N GLU A 4 6.84 7.75 -40.28
CA GLU A 4 7.33 6.43 -40.63
C GLU A 4 7.92 5.68 -39.42
N GLU A 5 8.65 6.36 -38.55
CA GLU A 5 9.23 5.78 -37.32
C GLU A 5 8.14 5.38 -36.33
N ILE A 6 7.10 6.21 -36.19
CA ILE A 6 5.92 5.93 -35.34
C ILE A 6 5.21 4.68 -35.86
N LYS A 7 4.97 4.57 -37.16
CA LYS A 7 4.34 3.39 -37.76
C LYS A 7 5.18 2.14 -37.56
N LYS A 8 6.50 2.22 -37.68
CA LYS A 8 7.43 1.09 -37.48
C LYS A 8 7.44 0.60 -36.03
N ALA A 9 7.44 1.53 -35.06
CA ALA A 9 7.35 1.22 -33.63
C ALA A 9 6.02 0.52 -33.29
N ASN A 10 4.90 1.05 -33.76
CA ASN A 10 3.57 0.46 -33.56
C ASN A 10 3.45 -0.93 -34.17
N ARG A 11 3.99 -1.14 -35.39
CA ARG A 11 4.00 -2.44 -36.07
C ARG A 11 4.81 -3.51 -35.31
N LYS A 12 5.85 -3.09 -34.56
CA LYS A 12 6.68 -3.98 -33.74
C LYS A 12 6.02 -4.32 -32.39
N ALA A 13 5.23 -3.42 -31.83
CA ALA A 13 4.54 -3.61 -30.55
C ALA A 13 3.22 -4.41 -30.69
N LEU A 14 2.51 -4.20 -31.80
CA LEU A 14 1.18 -4.78 -32.05
C LEU A 14 1.11 -6.32 -31.90
N PRO A 15 2.04 -7.14 -32.41
CA PRO A 15 1.95 -8.59 -32.30
C PRO A 15 2.04 -9.06 -30.84
N LYS A 16 2.86 -8.41 -30.02
CA LYS A 16 2.99 -8.72 -28.58
C LYS A 16 1.71 -8.40 -27.84
N PHE A 17 1.08 -7.28 -28.17
CA PHE A 17 -0.20 -6.89 -27.58
C PHE A 17 -1.32 -7.87 -27.99
N ILE A 18 -1.43 -8.23 -29.26
CA ILE A 18 -2.40 -9.23 -29.73
C ILE A 18 -2.19 -10.57 -29.04
N LEU A 19 -0.94 -11.03 -28.92
CA LEU A 19 -0.63 -12.28 -28.22
C LEU A 19 -1.11 -12.24 -26.76
N LEU A 20 -0.89 -11.13 -26.06
CA LEU A 20 -1.36 -10.94 -24.68
C LEU A 20 -2.90 -11.02 -24.59
N CYS A 21 -3.60 -10.39 -25.53
CA CYS A 21 -5.06 -10.45 -25.60
C CYS A 21 -5.57 -11.88 -25.87
N ILE A 22 -4.91 -12.64 -26.76
CA ILE A 22 -5.26 -14.03 -27.04
C ILE A 22 -5.06 -14.90 -25.81
N VAL A 23 -3.93 -14.76 -25.12
CA VAL A 23 -3.63 -15.51 -23.89
C VAL A 23 -4.69 -15.18 -22.81
N GLY A 24 -5.02 -13.91 -22.62
CA GLY A 24 -6.07 -13.48 -21.69
C GLY A 24 -7.45 -14.07 -22.05
N ALA A 25 -7.81 -14.08 -23.32
CA ALA A 25 -9.06 -14.66 -23.80
C ALA A 25 -9.13 -16.18 -23.59
N LEU A 26 -8.00 -16.90 -23.81
CA LEU A 26 -7.90 -18.34 -23.56
C LEU A 26 -8.05 -18.65 -22.07
N ILE A 27 -7.35 -17.93 -21.20
CA ILE A 27 -7.46 -18.11 -19.74
C ILE A 27 -8.90 -17.85 -19.29
N GLY A 28 -9.51 -16.75 -19.72
CA GLY A 28 -10.89 -16.41 -19.38
C GLY A 28 -11.90 -17.43 -19.94
N GLY A 29 -11.67 -17.92 -21.16
CA GLY A 29 -12.51 -18.95 -21.78
C GLY A 29 -12.44 -20.30 -21.05
N VAL A 30 -11.25 -20.75 -20.69
CA VAL A 30 -11.05 -21.98 -19.90
C VAL A 30 -11.68 -21.85 -18.51
N ALA A 31 -11.44 -20.74 -17.82
CA ALA A 31 -12.06 -20.47 -16.53
C ALA A 31 -13.59 -20.48 -16.62
N GLY A 32 -14.17 -19.78 -17.60
CA GLY A 32 -15.62 -19.74 -17.82
C GLY A 32 -16.20 -21.12 -18.16
N TYR A 33 -15.51 -21.93 -18.98
CA TYR A 33 -15.93 -23.29 -19.29
C TYR A 33 -15.93 -24.22 -18.06
N LEU A 34 -14.87 -24.16 -17.23
CA LEU A 34 -14.76 -24.96 -16.01
C LEU A 34 -15.86 -24.61 -14.99
N VAL A 35 -16.19 -23.31 -14.87
CA VAL A 35 -17.30 -22.84 -14.04
C VAL A 35 -18.64 -23.34 -14.55
N GLY A 36 -18.90 -23.23 -15.85
CA GLY A 36 -20.15 -23.67 -16.46
C GLY A 36 -20.37 -25.19 -16.47
N ALA A 37 -19.27 -25.97 -16.64
CA ALA A 37 -19.34 -27.42 -16.76
C ALA A 37 -19.45 -28.16 -15.41
N ASN A 38 -18.90 -27.61 -14.33
CA ASN A 38 -18.77 -28.32 -13.04
C ASN A 38 -19.75 -27.86 -11.94
N GLY A 39 -20.63 -26.90 -12.20
CA GLY A 39 -21.62 -26.43 -11.21
C GLY A 39 -20.99 -26.00 -9.89
N ILE A 40 -20.12 -25.00 -9.93
CA ILE A 40 -19.26 -24.55 -8.80
C ILE A 40 -20.04 -23.98 -7.60
N ASP A 41 -21.35 -23.90 -7.66
CA ASP A 41 -22.19 -23.33 -6.59
C ASP A 41 -21.96 -23.94 -5.19
N THR A 42 -21.63 -25.23 -5.12
CA THR A 42 -21.40 -25.94 -3.84
C THR A 42 -19.99 -25.65 -3.28
N MET A 43 -18.98 -25.59 -4.13
CA MET A 43 -17.59 -25.40 -3.70
C MET A 43 -17.30 -23.94 -3.27
N SER A 44 -18.00 -22.97 -3.85
CA SER A 44 -17.83 -21.55 -3.52
C SER A 44 -18.40 -21.18 -2.15
N GLY A 45 -19.52 -21.77 -1.77
CA GLY A 45 -20.18 -21.52 -0.48
C GLY A 45 -19.33 -22.02 0.68
N ASP A 46 -18.92 -23.28 0.65
CA ASP A 46 -18.12 -23.91 1.71
C ASP A 46 -16.74 -23.27 1.86
N PHE A 47 -16.05 -22.99 0.75
CA PHE A 47 -14.75 -22.32 0.78
C PHE A 47 -14.83 -20.92 1.40
N LYS A 48 -15.83 -20.13 1.02
CA LYS A 48 -16.05 -18.78 1.55
C LYS A 48 -16.31 -18.81 3.05
N VAL A 49 -17.17 -19.72 3.52
CA VAL A 49 -17.50 -19.88 4.95
C VAL A 49 -16.28 -20.34 5.75
N VAL A 50 -15.55 -21.34 5.26
CA VAL A 50 -14.36 -21.85 5.94
C VAL A 50 -13.28 -20.76 6.05
N VAL A 51 -12.95 -20.07 4.95
CA VAL A 51 -11.93 -19.01 4.97
C VAL A 51 -12.35 -17.86 5.86
N SER A 52 -13.63 -17.42 5.80
CA SER A 52 -14.13 -16.34 6.65
C SER A 52 -14.01 -16.69 8.14
N ASN A 53 -14.42 -17.89 8.53
CA ASN A 53 -14.36 -18.32 9.93
C ASN A 53 -12.93 -18.42 10.46
N TYR A 54 -12.00 -18.97 9.64
CA TYR A 54 -10.58 -19.04 10.05
C TYR A 54 -9.96 -17.65 10.18
N VAL A 55 -10.23 -16.75 9.24
CA VAL A 55 -9.68 -15.39 9.25
C VAL A 55 -10.25 -14.61 10.43
N GLU A 56 -11.55 -14.69 10.69
CA GLU A 56 -12.20 -14.05 11.84
C GLU A 56 -11.61 -14.53 13.17
N LEU A 57 -11.43 -15.83 13.33
CA LEU A 57 -10.89 -16.42 14.55
C LEU A 57 -9.41 -16.06 14.78
N THR A 58 -8.61 -15.99 13.72
CA THR A 58 -7.14 -15.81 13.83
C THR A 58 -6.72 -14.36 13.79
N ALA A 59 -7.45 -13.47 13.11
CA ALA A 59 -7.10 -12.06 12.93
C ALA A 59 -6.82 -11.30 14.25
N PRO A 60 -7.60 -11.46 15.34
CA PRO A 60 -7.32 -10.80 16.62
C PRO A 60 -5.95 -11.17 17.20
N TRP A 61 -5.59 -12.42 17.11
CA TRP A 61 -4.34 -12.95 17.67
C TRP A 61 -3.13 -12.57 16.82
N ILE A 62 -3.27 -12.57 15.50
CA ILE A 62 -2.24 -12.07 14.58
C ILE A 62 -2.00 -10.58 14.85
N MET A 63 -3.05 -9.80 15.05
CA MET A 63 -2.93 -8.36 15.33
C MET A 63 -2.25 -8.10 16.67
N LEU A 64 -2.59 -8.88 17.69
CA LEU A 64 -1.90 -8.83 19.00
C LEU A 64 -0.41 -9.19 18.86
N ALA A 65 -0.09 -10.22 18.06
CA ALA A 65 1.30 -10.59 17.79
C ALA A 65 2.06 -9.45 17.08
N ILE A 66 1.45 -8.78 16.12
CA ILE A 66 2.03 -7.62 15.43
C ILE A 66 2.30 -6.50 16.43
N ALA A 67 1.35 -6.17 17.31
CA ALA A 67 1.53 -5.14 18.35
C ALA A 67 2.73 -5.44 19.28
N VAL A 68 3.01 -6.71 19.55
CA VAL A 68 4.18 -7.09 20.36
C VAL A 68 5.48 -7.09 19.55
N ILE A 69 5.43 -7.54 18.29
CA ILE A 69 6.63 -7.68 17.44
C ILE A 69 7.16 -6.33 16.98
N ILE A 70 6.27 -5.38 16.64
CA ILE A 70 6.69 -4.06 16.14
C ILE A 70 7.69 -3.37 17.07
N PRO A 71 7.42 -3.15 18.36
CA PRO A 71 8.38 -2.49 19.22
C PRO A 71 9.64 -3.31 19.44
N ILE A 72 9.56 -4.66 19.49
CA ILE A 72 10.72 -5.54 19.64
C ILE A 72 11.69 -5.36 18.45
N VAL A 73 11.16 -5.20 17.24
CA VAL A 73 11.97 -5.04 16.03
C VAL A 73 12.42 -3.59 15.86
N LEU A 74 11.53 -2.61 15.97
CA LEU A 74 11.82 -1.23 15.58
C LEU A 74 12.59 -0.44 16.65
N VAL A 75 12.38 -0.70 17.93
CA VAL A 75 13.08 0.03 19.00
C VAL A 75 14.60 -0.18 18.96
N PRO A 76 15.15 -1.40 18.73
CA PRO A 76 16.58 -1.57 18.54
C PRO A 76 17.15 -0.82 17.34
N TYR A 77 16.43 -0.80 16.19
CA TYR A 77 16.85 -0.02 15.02
C TYR A 77 16.89 1.47 15.34
N TYR A 78 15.84 1.99 15.97
CA TYR A 78 15.80 3.38 16.44
C TYR A 78 16.95 3.72 17.40
N ARG A 79 17.21 2.86 18.40
CA ARG A 79 18.31 3.07 19.35
C ARG A 79 19.66 3.09 18.67
N LYS A 80 19.89 2.22 17.66
CA LYS A 80 21.12 2.22 16.87
C LYS A 80 21.26 3.50 16.06
N ALA A 81 20.21 3.92 15.36
CA ALA A 81 20.20 5.19 14.62
C ALA A 81 20.48 6.39 15.54
N LYS A 82 19.80 6.46 16.69
CA LYS A 82 20.02 7.53 17.67
C LYS A 82 21.43 7.54 18.26
N LYS A 83 22.02 6.36 18.49
CA LYS A 83 23.39 6.25 18.97
C LYS A 83 24.38 6.76 17.92
N GLN A 84 24.21 6.38 16.65
CA GLN A 84 25.05 6.89 15.56
C GLN A 84 24.91 8.39 15.41
N LEU A 85 23.68 8.91 15.44
CA LEU A 85 23.41 10.33 15.39
C LEU A 85 24.05 11.11 16.54
N SER A 86 24.13 10.54 17.74
CA SER A 86 24.80 11.19 18.90
C SER A 86 26.32 11.24 18.78
N GLN A 87 26.93 10.49 17.89
CA GLN A 87 28.36 10.45 17.61
C GLN A 87 28.72 11.21 16.32
N TRP A 88 27.72 11.69 15.59
CA TRP A 88 27.89 12.43 14.35
C TRP A 88 28.42 13.86 14.63
N ASP A 89 29.45 14.23 13.93
CA ASP A 89 30.14 15.53 14.04
C ASP A 89 29.49 16.66 13.20
N GLY A 90 28.51 16.33 12.37
CA GLY A 90 27.83 17.25 11.47
C GLY A 90 28.36 17.25 10.04
N GLU A 91 29.46 16.57 9.75
CA GLU A 91 30.15 16.58 8.44
C GLU A 91 30.25 15.19 7.79
N ASP A 92 30.26 14.12 8.59
CA ASP A 92 30.44 12.76 8.09
C ASP A 92 29.16 12.26 7.38
N GLU A 93 29.21 12.23 6.03
CA GLU A 93 28.11 11.78 5.17
C GLU A 93 27.82 10.28 5.33
N GLU A 94 28.85 9.42 5.58
CA GLU A 94 28.64 7.98 5.73
C GLU A 94 27.82 7.66 6.99
N VAL A 95 28.05 8.41 8.05
CA VAL A 95 27.27 8.28 9.30
C VAL A 95 25.85 8.77 9.09
N SER A 96 25.66 9.90 8.41
CA SER A 96 24.36 10.47 8.07
C SER A 96 23.54 9.48 7.23
N ASP A 97 24.10 8.97 6.15
CA ASP A 97 23.45 7.98 5.27
C ASP A 97 23.05 6.73 6.02
N GLY A 98 23.94 6.22 6.89
CA GLY A 98 23.67 5.06 7.72
C GLY A 98 22.56 5.28 8.76
N VAL A 99 22.34 6.51 9.22
CA VAL A 99 21.20 6.88 10.08
C VAL A 99 19.92 6.94 9.24
N GLU A 100 19.94 7.61 8.09
CA GLU A 100 18.79 7.75 7.20
C GLU A 100 18.28 6.41 6.69
N GLU A 101 19.17 5.48 6.34
CA GLU A 101 18.80 4.10 5.97
C GLU A 101 17.98 3.43 7.06
N LYS A 102 18.44 3.49 8.32
CA LYS A 102 17.72 2.87 9.45
C LYS A 102 16.39 3.52 9.72
N LEU A 103 16.31 4.84 9.63
CA LEU A 103 15.05 5.59 9.80
C LEU A 103 14.06 5.28 8.67
N SER A 104 14.54 5.11 7.43
CA SER A 104 13.74 4.70 6.29
C SER A 104 13.18 3.28 6.45
N ILE A 105 13.96 2.34 6.97
CA ILE A 105 13.49 0.99 7.29
C ILE A 105 12.39 1.04 8.36
N ILE A 106 12.58 1.84 9.42
CA ILE A 106 11.56 2.03 10.46
C ILE A 106 10.27 2.56 9.85
N GLN A 107 10.36 3.57 8.99
CA GLN A 107 9.21 4.16 8.32
C GLN A 107 8.47 3.15 7.44
N TRP A 108 9.21 2.36 6.66
CA TRP A 108 8.64 1.34 5.77
C TRP A 108 7.95 0.21 6.53
N VAL A 109 8.62 -0.38 7.52
CA VAL A 109 8.09 -1.50 8.32
C VAL A 109 6.89 -1.05 9.16
N SER A 110 6.96 0.10 9.81
CA SER A 110 5.85 0.63 10.61
C SER A 110 4.62 0.95 9.77
N SER A 111 4.80 1.55 8.58
CA SER A 111 3.71 1.81 7.65
C SER A 111 3.08 0.52 7.12
N GLY A 112 3.90 -0.47 6.77
CA GLY A 112 3.43 -1.79 6.34
C GLY A 112 2.60 -2.49 7.43
N ALA A 113 3.07 -2.47 8.66
CA ALA A 113 2.36 -3.04 9.79
C ALA A 113 1.00 -2.35 10.04
N LEU A 114 0.94 -1.03 9.92
CA LEU A 114 -0.31 -0.28 10.04
C LEU A 114 -1.30 -0.66 8.93
N ILE A 115 -0.85 -0.78 7.67
CA ILE A 115 -1.70 -1.20 6.55
C ILE A 115 -2.25 -2.61 6.78
N ILE A 116 -1.41 -3.55 7.22
CA ILE A 116 -1.84 -4.91 7.56
C ILE A 116 -2.86 -4.90 8.70
N SER A 117 -2.68 -4.04 9.70
CA SER A 117 -3.62 -3.94 10.82
C SER A 117 -5.01 -3.41 10.40
N TYR A 118 -5.10 -2.53 9.41
CA TYR A 118 -6.38 -2.14 8.80
C TYR A 118 -7.09 -3.31 8.14
N PHE A 119 -6.36 -4.18 7.45
CA PHE A 119 -6.93 -5.39 6.88
C PHE A 119 -7.41 -6.36 7.97
N LEU A 120 -6.59 -6.60 8.99
CA LEU A 120 -6.91 -7.55 10.07
C LEU A 120 -8.10 -7.09 10.92
N ILE A 121 -8.24 -5.79 11.19
CA ILE A 121 -9.42 -5.31 11.91
C ILE A 121 -10.69 -5.47 11.08
N ALA A 122 -10.63 -5.22 9.77
CA ALA A 122 -11.76 -5.47 8.87
C ALA A 122 -12.10 -6.97 8.81
N ALA A 123 -11.08 -7.82 8.78
CA ALA A 123 -11.23 -9.28 8.82
C ALA A 123 -11.87 -9.77 10.13
N SER A 124 -11.52 -9.15 11.27
CA SER A 124 -12.14 -9.45 12.58
C SER A 124 -13.63 -9.10 12.63
N TYR A 125 -14.13 -8.25 11.72
CA TYR A 125 -15.55 -7.88 11.62
C TYR A 125 -16.33 -8.68 10.57
N SER A 126 -15.71 -9.68 9.95
CA SER A 126 -16.34 -10.42 8.85
C SER A 126 -17.57 -11.23 9.27
N GLY A 127 -17.69 -11.60 10.55
CA GLY A 127 -18.86 -12.27 11.12
C GLY A 127 -20.11 -11.40 11.28
N GLY A 128 -20.01 -10.09 11.06
CA GLY A 128 -21.13 -9.15 11.17
C GLY A 128 -21.77 -9.15 12.57
N THR A 129 -23.12 -9.17 12.65
CA THR A 129 -23.85 -9.13 13.93
C THR A 129 -23.74 -10.40 14.75
N ALA A 130 -23.41 -11.53 14.14
CA ALA A 130 -23.21 -12.82 14.85
C ALA A 130 -22.04 -12.76 15.86
N MET A 131 -21.14 -11.80 15.72
CA MET A 131 -20.05 -11.56 16.69
C MET A 131 -20.56 -11.24 18.10
N PHE A 132 -21.75 -10.68 18.24
CA PHE A 132 -22.33 -10.30 19.52
C PHE A 132 -23.11 -11.45 20.20
N GLU A 133 -23.27 -12.59 19.53
CA GLU A 133 -24.02 -13.74 20.04
C GLU A 133 -23.17 -14.64 20.95
N SER A 134 -21.84 -14.57 20.87
CA SER A 134 -20.91 -15.36 21.65
C SER A 134 -19.93 -14.51 22.45
N VAL A 135 -19.73 -14.87 23.72
CA VAL A 135 -18.74 -14.21 24.59
C VAL A 135 -17.32 -14.32 24.02
N ASN A 136 -16.96 -15.45 23.42
CA ASN A 136 -15.64 -15.63 22.81
C ASN A 136 -15.42 -14.69 21.62
N ASN A 137 -16.43 -14.46 20.79
CA ASN A 137 -16.35 -13.53 19.68
C ASN A 137 -16.23 -12.08 20.17
N MET A 138 -16.96 -11.73 21.23
CA MET A 138 -16.83 -10.41 21.88
C MET A 138 -15.42 -10.18 22.44
N ILE A 139 -14.80 -11.20 23.03
CA ILE A 139 -13.41 -11.13 23.51
C ILE A 139 -12.48 -10.88 22.31
N GLY A 140 -12.61 -11.66 21.24
CA GLY A 140 -11.83 -11.49 20.00
C GLY A 140 -11.94 -10.07 19.43
N LEU A 141 -13.17 -9.53 19.37
CA LEU A 141 -13.44 -8.17 18.94
C LEU A 141 -12.74 -7.13 19.83
N THR A 142 -12.86 -7.26 21.15
CA THR A 142 -12.22 -6.34 22.10
C THR A 142 -10.71 -6.37 21.97
N VAL A 143 -10.11 -7.56 21.83
CA VAL A 143 -8.67 -7.73 21.61
C VAL A 143 -8.24 -7.07 20.29
N SER A 144 -9.02 -7.23 19.21
CA SER A 144 -8.73 -6.61 17.92
C SER A 144 -8.70 -5.09 18.01
N ILE A 145 -9.70 -4.49 18.65
CA ILE A 145 -9.77 -3.03 18.81
C ILE A 145 -8.60 -2.53 19.65
N ALA A 146 -8.33 -3.17 20.78
CA ALA A 146 -7.24 -2.77 21.66
C ALA A 146 -5.87 -2.89 20.97
N ALA A 147 -5.62 -4.01 20.26
CA ALA A 147 -4.39 -4.23 19.52
C ALA A 147 -4.23 -3.22 18.37
N PHE A 148 -5.30 -2.93 17.63
CA PHE A 148 -5.28 -1.94 16.56
C PHE A 148 -4.93 -0.53 17.06
N LEU A 149 -5.56 -0.09 18.14
CA LEU A 149 -5.25 1.20 18.75
C LEU A 149 -3.83 1.24 19.31
N GLY A 150 -3.35 0.12 19.87
CA GLY A 150 -1.96 -0.03 20.30
C GLY A 150 -0.98 0.13 19.13
N ILE A 151 -1.18 -0.59 18.04
CA ILE A 151 -0.35 -0.50 16.82
C ILE A 151 -0.36 0.93 16.26
N MET A 152 -1.52 1.58 16.18
CA MET A 152 -1.61 2.97 15.73
C MET A 152 -0.75 3.90 16.59
N ALA A 153 -0.85 3.79 17.91
CA ALA A 153 -0.08 4.62 18.83
C ALA A 153 1.43 4.35 18.69
N GLU A 154 1.85 3.10 18.64
CA GLU A 154 3.25 2.69 18.46
C GLU A 154 3.83 3.22 17.15
N VAL A 155 3.10 3.05 16.04
CA VAL A 155 3.52 3.52 14.72
C VAL A 155 3.67 5.04 14.71
N VAL A 156 2.69 5.79 15.20
CA VAL A 156 2.76 7.25 15.24
C VAL A 156 3.92 7.73 16.10
N ILE A 157 4.14 7.11 17.26
CA ILE A 157 5.23 7.48 18.17
C ILE A 157 6.59 7.20 17.53
N ILE A 158 6.80 6.03 16.93
CA ILE A 158 8.11 5.67 16.34
C ILE A 158 8.40 6.49 15.09
N GLN A 159 7.39 6.78 14.27
CA GLN A 159 7.54 7.64 13.10
C GLN A 159 7.88 9.08 13.50
N GLN A 160 7.20 9.64 14.52
CA GLN A 160 7.56 10.98 15.01
C GLN A 160 8.98 11.04 15.55
N LYS A 161 9.40 10.05 16.33
CA LYS A 161 10.78 9.96 16.83
C LYS A 161 11.80 9.85 15.71
N SER A 162 11.47 9.14 14.62
CA SER A 162 12.31 9.05 13.43
C SER A 162 12.42 10.39 12.72
N VAL A 163 11.30 11.09 12.55
CA VAL A 163 11.28 12.45 11.99
C VAL A 163 12.10 13.42 12.84
N ASP A 164 12.03 13.32 14.16
CA ASP A 164 12.82 14.17 15.05
C ASP A 164 14.34 13.93 14.91
N CYS A 165 14.76 12.68 14.64
CA CYS A 165 16.15 12.39 14.31
C CYS A 165 16.58 13.03 12.97
N VAL A 166 15.73 12.98 11.95
CA VAL A 166 16.02 13.64 10.66
C VAL A 166 16.16 15.16 10.82
N LYS A 167 15.33 15.77 11.67
CA LYS A 167 15.43 17.22 11.96
C LYS A 167 16.72 17.64 12.64
N ILE A 168 17.38 16.73 13.35
CA ILE A 168 18.70 17.02 13.94
C ILE A 168 19.76 17.12 12.84
N MET A 169 19.68 16.26 11.82
CA MET A 169 20.58 16.28 10.66
C MET A 169 20.24 17.39 9.68
N ASN A 170 18.95 17.66 9.51
CA ASN A 170 18.41 18.62 8.54
C ASN A 170 17.52 19.64 9.27
N PRO A 171 18.08 20.70 9.87
CA PRO A 171 17.35 21.68 10.71
C PRO A 171 16.24 22.44 9.96
N GLU A 172 16.32 22.52 8.62
CA GLU A 172 15.30 23.13 7.77
C GLU A 172 13.99 22.34 7.73
N LYS A 173 14.00 21.04 8.09
CA LYS A 173 12.81 20.19 8.15
C LYS A 173 11.96 20.53 9.36
N THR A 174 10.79 21.15 9.15
CA THR A 174 9.91 21.62 10.24
C THR A 174 8.65 20.78 10.44
N ALA A 175 8.34 19.86 9.52
CA ALA A 175 7.12 19.07 9.56
C ALA A 175 7.05 18.11 10.77
N SER A 176 5.83 17.81 11.25
CA SER A 176 5.56 16.85 12.32
C SER A 176 4.54 15.83 11.87
N VAL A 177 4.72 14.54 12.22
CA VAL A 177 3.79 13.45 11.90
C VAL A 177 2.39 13.70 12.48
N TYR A 178 2.31 14.47 13.56
CA TYR A 178 1.02 14.88 14.15
C TYR A 178 0.23 15.89 13.32
N ASP A 179 0.86 16.47 12.26
CA ASP A 179 0.20 17.45 11.41
C ASP A 179 -0.43 16.75 10.20
N MET A 180 -1.71 16.97 9.96
CA MET A 180 -2.45 16.44 8.79
C MET A 180 -1.84 16.89 7.45
N LYS A 181 -1.04 17.97 7.44
CA LYS A 181 -0.32 18.49 6.27
C LYS A 181 1.14 18.07 6.24
N PHE A 182 1.52 17.04 6.99
CA PHE A 182 2.91 16.57 7.10
C PHE A 182 3.59 16.44 5.75
N GLN A 183 3.02 15.66 4.83
CA GLN A 183 3.62 15.40 3.52
C GLN A 183 3.89 16.67 2.71
N LYS A 184 2.94 17.62 2.73
CA LYS A 184 3.09 18.88 2.03
C LYS A 184 4.21 19.73 2.64
N LYS A 185 4.21 19.90 3.97
CA LYS A 185 5.24 20.67 4.68
C LYS A 185 6.62 20.04 4.55
N TRP A 186 6.69 18.70 4.56
CA TRP A 186 7.94 18.01 4.34
C TRP A 186 8.51 18.29 2.95
N LEU A 187 7.70 18.17 1.91
CA LEU A 187 8.13 18.44 0.53
C LEU A 187 8.53 19.91 0.31
N GLU A 188 7.86 20.86 0.98
CA GLU A 188 8.18 22.29 0.90
C GLU A 188 9.57 22.59 1.48
N THR A 189 10.06 21.81 2.43
CA THR A 189 11.38 21.95 3.04
C THR A 189 12.45 21.08 2.39
N CYS A 190 12.12 20.32 1.34
CA CYS A 190 13.08 19.57 0.54
C CYS A 190 13.86 20.50 -0.39
N ASP A 191 15.15 20.23 -0.58
CA ASP A 191 15.95 20.85 -1.62
C ASP A 191 15.57 20.34 -3.03
N GLU A 192 16.21 20.85 -4.06
CA GLU A 192 15.88 20.46 -5.45
C GLU A 192 16.28 19.01 -5.77
N ALA A 193 17.38 18.50 -5.20
CA ALA A 193 17.82 17.13 -5.40
C ALA A 193 16.86 16.15 -4.72
N GLU A 194 16.46 16.41 -3.48
CA GLU A 194 15.47 15.66 -2.74
C GLU A 194 14.11 15.64 -3.46
N LYS A 195 13.63 16.78 -3.96
CA LYS A 195 12.38 16.87 -4.73
C LYS A 195 12.42 16.02 -5.99
N ILE A 196 13.56 15.98 -6.70
CA ILE A 196 13.75 15.12 -7.87
C ILE A 196 13.68 13.64 -7.46
N ILE A 197 14.33 13.26 -6.37
CA ILE A 197 14.30 11.88 -5.86
C ILE A 197 12.88 11.48 -5.48
N VAL A 198 12.19 12.31 -4.71
CA VAL A 198 10.77 12.09 -4.33
C VAL A 198 9.89 11.95 -5.57
N GLY A 199 10.09 12.83 -6.57
CA GLY A 199 9.36 12.76 -7.84
C GLY A 199 9.59 11.44 -8.59
N LYS A 200 10.84 10.97 -8.70
CA LYS A 200 11.18 9.68 -9.32
C LYS A 200 10.55 8.50 -8.57
N CYS A 201 10.61 8.52 -7.25
CA CYS A 201 10.00 7.48 -6.41
C CYS A 201 8.47 7.47 -6.56
N ALA A 202 7.84 8.65 -6.52
CA ALA A 202 6.40 8.78 -6.69
C ALA A 202 5.92 8.31 -8.07
N PHE A 203 6.65 8.67 -9.14
CA PHE A 203 6.35 8.22 -10.51
C PHE A 203 6.46 6.69 -10.64
N LYS A 204 7.50 6.09 -10.06
CA LYS A 204 7.65 4.63 -10.05
C LYS A 204 6.51 3.96 -9.29
N ALA A 205 6.15 4.48 -8.12
CA ALA A 205 5.04 3.98 -7.33
C ALA A 205 3.71 4.09 -8.09
N PHE A 206 3.45 5.24 -8.74
CA PHE A 206 2.27 5.45 -9.58
C PHE A 206 2.15 4.40 -10.69
N ASN A 207 3.22 4.15 -11.45
CA ASN A 207 3.21 3.16 -12.53
C ASN A 207 2.97 1.74 -12.02
N ILE A 208 3.60 1.36 -10.91
CA ILE A 208 3.41 0.04 -10.31
C ILE A 208 1.96 -0.10 -9.82
N THR A 209 1.41 0.92 -9.14
CA THR A 209 0.03 0.91 -8.66
C THR A 209 -0.96 0.76 -9.81
N ASN A 210 -0.77 1.48 -10.93
CA ASN A 210 -1.64 1.33 -12.10
C ASN A 210 -1.59 -0.09 -12.68
N SER A 211 -0.39 -0.67 -12.80
CA SER A 211 -0.23 -2.06 -13.26
C SER A 211 -0.90 -3.05 -12.31
N MET A 212 -0.73 -2.86 -11.01
CA MET A 212 -1.39 -3.70 -10.00
C MET A 212 -2.91 -3.57 -10.04
N CYS A 213 -3.46 -2.37 -10.18
CA CYS A 213 -4.91 -2.18 -10.29
C CYS A 213 -5.47 -2.91 -11.51
N SER A 214 -4.79 -2.85 -12.68
CA SER A 214 -5.25 -3.55 -13.87
C SER A 214 -5.24 -5.08 -13.69
N VAL A 215 -4.18 -5.64 -13.11
CA VAL A 215 -4.07 -7.07 -12.81
C VAL A 215 -5.12 -7.51 -11.79
N LEU A 216 -5.27 -6.75 -10.71
CA LEU A 216 -6.27 -7.03 -9.68
C LEU A 216 -7.70 -6.96 -10.21
N ALA A 217 -8.02 -6.00 -11.10
CA ALA A 217 -9.33 -5.91 -11.72
C ALA A 217 -9.67 -7.19 -12.50
N VAL A 218 -8.70 -7.75 -13.25
CA VAL A 218 -8.88 -9.02 -13.97
C VAL A 218 -9.04 -10.20 -13.02
N ILE A 219 -8.16 -10.31 -12.01
CA ILE A 219 -8.22 -11.39 -11.00
C ILE A 219 -9.57 -11.35 -10.26
N LEU A 220 -10.02 -10.18 -9.84
CA LEU A 220 -11.27 -10.03 -9.11
C LEU A 220 -12.50 -10.30 -9.99
N ALA A 221 -12.45 -9.97 -11.29
CA ALA A 221 -13.52 -10.33 -12.21
C ALA A 221 -13.64 -11.85 -12.38
N ILE A 222 -12.50 -12.55 -12.53
CA ILE A 222 -12.48 -14.03 -12.56
C ILE A 222 -12.94 -14.61 -11.23
N SER A 223 -12.48 -14.06 -10.11
CA SER A 223 -12.88 -14.51 -8.77
C SER A 223 -14.37 -14.28 -8.50
N ALA A 224 -14.95 -13.19 -9.01
CA ALA A 224 -16.40 -12.95 -8.91
C ALA A 224 -17.20 -14.03 -9.65
N LEU A 225 -16.70 -14.47 -10.81
CA LEU A 225 -17.31 -15.54 -11.58
C LEU A 225 -17.15 -16.92 -10.89
N MET A 226 -15.94 -17.23 -10.37
CA MET A 226 -15.63 -18.54 -9.81
C MET A 226 -16.13 -18.74 -8.37
N PHE A 227 -16.06 -17.70 -7.54
CA PHE A 227 -16.31 -17.80 -6.09
C PHE A 227 -17.53 -16.99 -5.63
N GLY A 228 -18.24 -16.35 -6.55
CA GLY A 228 -19.44 -15.58 -6.20
C GLY A 228 -19.18 -14.44 -5.19
N ILE A 229 -17.97 -13.85 -5.19
CA ILE A 229 -17.59 -12.78 -4.24
C ILE A 229 -18.30 -11.45 -4.50
N GLY A 230 -19.11 -11.38 -5.56
CA GLY A 230 -19.81 -10.17 -5.96
C GLY A 230 -18.90 -9.13 -6.65
N PHE A 231 -19.49 -8.00 -7.02
CA PHE A 231 -18.79 -6.95 -7.78
C PHE A 231 -18.06 -5.94 -6.91
N LEU A 232 -18.33 -5.86 -5.61
CA LEU A 232 -17.83 -4.82 -4.71
C LEU A 232 -16.29 -4.71 -4.66
N PRO A 233 -15.53 -5.83 -4.56
CA PRO A 233 -14.06 -5.74 -4.58
C PRO A 233 -13.52 -5.14 -5.88
N SER A 234 -14.06 -5.54 -7.03
CA SER A 234 -13.69 -5.00 -8.34
C SER A 234 -14.03 -3.51 -8.44
N PHE A 235 -15.21 -3.12 -7.94
CA PHE A 235 -15.64 -1.72 -7.92
C PHE A 235 -14.68 -0.84 -7.11
N ILE A 236 -14.25 -1.29 -5.92
CA ILE A 236 -13.31 -0.55 -5.07
C ILE A 236 -11.96 -0.37 -5.77
N VAL A 237 -11.41 -1.43 -6.38
CA VAL A 237 -10.15 -1.34 -7.13
C VAL A 237 -10.26 -0.37 -8.31
N CYS A 238 -11.33 -0.45 -9.08
CA CYS A 238 -11.57 0.47 -10.20
C CYS A 238 -11.74 1.92 -9.73
N LEU A 239 -12.41 2.15 -8.59
CA LEU A 239 -12.57 3.47 -8.00
C LEU A 239 -11.21 4.08 -7.61
N ILE A 240 -10.36 3.31 -6.91
CA ILE A 240 -9.01 3.73 -6.56
C ILE A 240 -8.22 4.08 -7.83
N TRP A 241 -8.30 3.22 -8.85
CA TRP A 241 -7.59 3.42 -10.11
C TRP A 241 -8.02 4.67 -10.86
N ILE A 242 -9.34 4.90 -10.99
CA ILE A 242 -9.90 6.10 -11.62
C ILE A 242 -9.46 7.37 -10.88
N VAL A 243 -9.53 7.38 -9.54
CA VAL A 243 -9.10 8.53 -8.73
C VAL A 243 -7.61 8.81 -8.94
N ASN A 244 -6.76 7.78 -8.87
CA ASN A 244 -5.32 7.91 -9.07
C ASN A 244 -4.98 8.50 -10.46
N MET A 245 -5.57 7.95 -11.53
CA MET A 245 -5.39 8.44 -12.90
C MET A 245 -5.93 9.86 -13.09
N SER A 246 -7.09 10.17 -12.52
CA SER A 246 -7.72 11.48 -12.65
C SER A 246 -6.89 12.58 -12.00
N ILE A 247 -6.33 12.32 -10.81
CA ILE A 247 -5.45 13.27 -10.12
C ILE A 247 -4.18 13.50 -10.95
N TYR A 248 -3.53 12.44 -11.43
CA TYR A 248 -2.34 12.55 -12.27
C TYR A 248 -2.61 13.37 -13.54
N CYS A 249 -3.66 13.04 -14.30
CA CYS A 249 -4.00 13.76 -15.52
C CYS A 249 -4.36 15.22 -15.25
N LYS A 250 -5.08 15.50 -14.15
CA LYS A 250 -5.42 16.87 -13.76
C LYS A 250 -4.18 17.71 -13.46
N GLU A 251 -3.22 17.18 -12.74
CA GLU A 251 -1.96 17.89 -12.47
C GLU A 251 -1.12 18.07 -13.75
N CYS A 252 -1.02 17.05 -14.62
CA CYS A 252 -0.37 17.19 -15.92
C CYS A 252 -0.99 18.30 -16.76
N LEU A 253 -2.32 18.37 -16.83
CA LEU A 253 -3.02 19.43 -17.55
C LEU A 253 -2.77 20.83 -16.96
N LYS A 254 -2.66 20.93 -15.64
CA LYS A 254 -2.34 22.18 -14.95
C LYS A 254 -0.96 22.70 -15.33
N TYR A 255 0.05 21.81 -15.34
CA TYR A 255 1.43 22.18 -15.72
C TYR A 255 1.64 22.32 -17.23
N SER A 256 0.75 21.76 -18.08
CA SER A 256 0.84 21.93 -19.52
C SER A 256 0.32 23.31 -20.03
N LYS A 257 -0.45 24.02 -19.20
CA LYS A 257 -0.98 25.35 -19.59
C LYS A 257 0.16 26.37 -19.69
N VAL A 258 0.10 27.18 -20.73
CA VAL A 258 1.02 28.29 -20.97
C VAL A 258 1.00 29.23 -19.76
N GLY A 259 2.14 29.46 -19.13
CA GLY A 259 2.29 30.30 -17.93
C GLY A 259 2.52 29.54 -16.62
N ASN A 260 2.23 28.22 -16.56
CA ASN A 260 2.53 27.36 -15.40
C ASN A 260 3.70 26.40 -15.65
N LYS A 261 4.43 26.58 -16.75
CA LYS A 261 5.67 25.86 -16.97
C LYS A 261 6.69 26.35 -15.95
N ILE A 262 7.13 25.46 -15.10
CA ILE A 262 8.30 25.69 -14.24
C ILE A 262 9.46 25.88 -15.20
N MET A 263 10.04 27.12 -15.23
CA MET A 263 11.26 27.38 -15.96
C MET A 263 12.43 26.71 -15.27
#